data_7e7d0e74ab78599be0037664ed7db75d
#
_entry.id   7e7d0e74ab78599be0037664ed7db75d
#
_cell.length_a   1.000
_cell.length_b   1.000
_cell.length_c   1.000
_cell.angle_alpha   90.00
_cell.angle_beta   90.00
_cell.angle_gamma   90.00
#
_symmetry.space_group_name_H-M   'P 1'
#
loop_
_entity.id
_entity.type
_entity.pdbx_description
1 polymer ?
#
loop_
_entity_poly.entity_id
_entity_poly.type
_entity_poly.pdbx_seq_one_letter_code
_entity_poly.pdbx_strand_id
1 'polypeptide(L)'
;MYLYCNIFRNNILYIIRLVMNLKLIRKEYSTYTSGVLFIDDKKFCETLEDVNRDINRNGKFDNGEAKVYGDTCIPYGKYKVTVTYSPKFKRELPEILGVNSFSGIRIHRGNTTADTLGCILCGEKVVNGYLYNSTPYEIKLTKLLKEAQMRNEDITLTIEKQ
;
A
#
# COMPACT_ATOMS: atom_id res chain seq x y z
N MET A 1 -12.40 8.44 19.84
CA MET A 1 -13.33 9.56 20.11
C MET A 1 -14.17 9.74 18.85
N TYR A 2 -15.43 9.29 18.90
CA TYR A 2 -16.37 9.43 17.77
C TYR A 2 -16.82 10.87 17.71
N LEU A 3 -16.44 11.62 16.69
CA LEU A 3 -17.08 12.89 16.36
C LEU A 3 -18.35 12.57 15.56
N TYR A 4 -19.47 12.35 16.26
CA TYR A 4 -20.78 12.39 15.65
C TYR A 4 -21.15 13.86 15.42
N CYS A 5 -20.93 14.36 14.22
CA CYS A 5 -21.54 15.62 13.83
C CYS A 5 -22.97 15.33 13.34
N ASN A 6 -23.95 15.46 14.23
CA ASN A 6 -25.35 15.39 13.89
C ASN A 6 -25.76 16.69 13.21
N ILE A 7 -25.72 16.74 11.88
CA ILE A 7 -26.36 17.82 11.13
C ILE A 7 -27.76 17.34 10.73
N PHE A 8 -28.78 17.72 11.50
CA PHE A 8 -30.17 17.52 11.12
C PHE A 8 -30.59 18.57 10.09
N ARG A 9 -30.59 18.22 8.81
CA ARG A 9 -31.42 18.84 7.78
C ARG A 9 -32.24 17.74 7.13
N ASN A 10 -33.56 17.81 7.31
CA ASN A 10 -34.53 16.91 6.67
C ASN A 10 -34.46 15.42 7.01
N ASN A 11 -34.35 15.02 8.28
CA ASN A 11 -34.40 13.61 8.73
C ASN A 11 -33.44 12.61 7.99
N ILE A 12 -32.37 13.08 7.37
CA ILE A 12 -31.36 12.23 6.75
C ILE A 12 -30.16 12.18 7.68
N LEU A 13 -29.88 11.01 8.22
CA LEU A 13 -28.66 10.75 9.00
C LEU A 13 -27.46 10.63 8.05
N TYR A 14 -26.63 11.65 7.97
CA TYR A 14 -25.35 11.57 7.26
C TYR A 14 -24.32 10.88 8.15
N ILE A 15 -23.97 9.65 7.81
CA ILE A 15 -22.82 8.96 8.43
C ILE A 15 -21.56 9.48 7.76
N ILE A 16 -20.83 10.36 8.44
CA ILE A 16 -19.48 10.74 8.00
C ILE A 16 -18.56 9.56 8.32
N ARG A 17 -18.12 8.86 7.29
CA ARG A 17 -17.13 7.79 7.42
C ARG A 17 -15.75 8.40 7.40
N LEU A 18 -14.95 8.16 8.44
CA LEU A 18 -13.55 8.58 8.46
C LEU A 18 -12.74 7.73 7.47
N VAL A 19 -11.77 8.35 6.84
CA VAL A 19 -10.90 7.70 5.86
C VAL A 19 -9.45 7.93 6.28
N MET A 20 -8.69 6.84 6.43
CA MET A 20 -7.23 6.91 6.55
C MET A 20 -6.62 6.84 5.17
N ASN A 21 -5.82 7.84 4.81
CA ASN A 21 -5.22 7.94 3.50
C ASN A 21 -3.74 7.53 3.54
N LEU A 22 -3.42 6.48 2.80
CA LEU A 22 -2.04 6.12 2.48
C LEU A 22 -1.70 6.70 1.11
N LYS A 23 -0.50 7.31 0.99
CA LYS A 23 0.05 7.80 -0.26
C LYS A 23 1.45 7.24 -0.45
N LEU A 24 1.67 6.51 -1.54
CA LEU A 24 2.98 6.00 -1.94
C LEU A 24 3.49 6.82 -3.11
N ILE A 25 4.58 7.55 -2.91
CA ILE A 25 5.27 8.30 -3.96
C ILE A 25 6.48 7.49 -4.41
N ARG A 26 6.44 6.99 -5.65
CA ARG A 26 7.45 6.10 -6.23
C ARG A 26 8.54 6.84 -6.98
N LYS A 27 9.75 6.30 -6.88
CA LYS A 27 10.90 6.60 -7.73
C LYS A 27 11.36 5.30 -8.42
N GLU A 28 11.31 5.30 -9.74
CA GLU A 28 11.59 4.14 -10.58
C GLU A 28 13.09 4.03 -10.88
N TYR A 29 13.62 2.80 -10.82
CA TYR A 29 14.96 2.42 -11.22
C TYR A 29 14.88 1.25 -12.21
N SER A 30 15.98 0.93 -12.88
CA SER A 30 16.01 -0.13 -13.90
C SER A 30 15.77 -1.54 -13.35
N THR A 31 16.06 -1.77 -12.06
CA THR A 31 16.01 -3.09 -11.41
C THR A 31 15.10 -3.17 -10.21
N TYR A 32 14.54 -2.04 -9.76
CA TYR A 32 13.61 -1.97 -8.64
C TYR A 32 12.84 -0.64 -8.66
N THR A 33 11.84 -0.55 -7.82
CA THR A 33 11.11 0.69 -7.53
C THR A 33 11.24 0.99 -6.05
N SER A 34 11.74 2.17 -5.68
CA SER A 34 11.66 2.66 -4.30
C SER A 34 10.47 3.61 -4.14
N GLY A 35 10.09 3.87 -2.90
CA GLY A 35 9.06 4.85 -2.64
C GLY A 35 9.10 5.40 -1.22
N VAL A 36 8.28 6.40 -0.99
CA VAL A 36 8.00 6.95 0.34
C VAL A 36 6.52 6.80 0.61
N LEU A 37 6.19 6.12 1.68
CA LEU A 37 4.82 5.94 2.15
C LEU A 37 4.49 7.02 3.19
N PHE A 38 3.38 7.71 2.93
CA PHE A 38 2.78 8.69 3.84
C PHE A 38 1.46 8.14 4.40
N ILE A 39 1.15 8.50 5.64
CA ILE A 39 -0.14 8.26 6.28
C ILE A 39 -0.69 9.63 6.67
N ASP A 40 -1.86 10.00 6.12
CA ASP A 40 -2.48 11.31 6.34
C ASP A 40 -1.46 12.45 6.21
N ASP A 41 -0.76 12.47 5.06
CA ASP A 41 0.28 13.41 4.64
C ASP A 41 1.56 13.46 5.52
N LYS A 42 1.71 12.57 6.50
CA LYS A 42 2.93 12.44 7.30
C LYS A 42 3.78 11.28 6.77
N LYS A 43 5.07 11.55 6.50
CA LYS A 43 6.02 10.48 6.13
C LYS A 43 6.01 9.39 7.21
N PHE A 44 5.77 8.15 6.77
CA PHE A 44 5.78 6.98 7.64
C PHE A 44 7.03 6.14 7.45
N CYS A 45 7.34 5.74 6.21
CA CYS A 45 8.46 4.84 5.92
C CYS A 45 8.92 4.97 4.47
N GLU A 46 9.99 4.28 4.12
CA GLU A 46 10.36 4.02 2.73
C GLU A 46 9.89 2.63 2.31
N THR A 47 9.74 2.43 1.01
CA THR A 47 9.28 1.18 0.42
C THR A 47 10.21 0.69 -0.67
N LEU A 48 10.23 -0.62 -0.88
CA LEU A 48 10.92 -1.28 -1.97
C LEU A 48 9.95 -2.24 -2.68
N GLU A 49 9.98 -2.23 -3.98
CA GLU A 49 9.13 -3.05 -4.85
C GLU A 49 9.93 -3.54 -6.07
N ASP A 50 9.36 -4.51 -6.78
CA ASP A 50 9.83 -4.94 -8.09
C ASP A 50 9.83 -3.78 -9.12
N VAL A 51 10.28 -4.06 -10.32
CA VAL A 51 10.33 -3.09 -11.42
C VAL A 51 8.91 -2.63 -11.81
N ASN A 52 8.72 -1.33 -12.04
CA ASN A 52 7.48 -0.83 -12.63
C ASN A 52 7.41 -1.18 -14.13
N ARG A 53 6.27 -1.72 -14.56
CA ARG A 53 5.97 -2.05 -15.97
C ARG A 53 4.66 -1.40 -16.47
N ASP A 54 3.95 -0.68 -15.60
CA ASP A 54 2.86 0.25 -15.97
C ASP A 54 3.50 1.59 -16.39
N ILE A 55 4.03 1.63 -17.59
CA ILE A 55 4.87 2.74 -18.09
C ILE A 55 4.02 3.98 -18.35
N ASN A 56 2.82 3.78 -18.88
CA ASN A 56 1.86 4.87 -19.15
C ASN A 56 1.09 5.30 -17.89
N ARG A 57 1.21 4.55 -16.77
CA ARG A 57 0.63 4.82 -15.43
C ARG A 57 -0.89 4.92 -15.42
N ASN A 58 -1.53 4.12 -16.26
CA ASN A 58 -3.00 4.07 -16.33
C ASN A 58 -3.64 3.00 -15.43
N GLY A 59 -2.82 2.29 -14.63
CA GLY A 59 -3.28 1.24 -13.72
C GLY A 59 -3.49 -0.13 -14.37
N LYS A 60 -2.96 -0.34 -15.56
CA LYS A 60 -3.09 -1.57 -16.35
C LYS A 60 -1.78 -1.89 -17.05
N PHE A 61 -1.67 -3.12 -17.56
CA PHE A 61 -0.62 -3.52 -18.47
C PHE A 61 -1.24 -3.66 -19.87
N ASP A 62 -1.20 -2.59 -20.65
CA ASP A 62 -1.75 -2.50 -22.00
C ASP A 62 -0.74 -1.83 -22.97
N ASN A 63 -1.13 -1.64 -24.24
CA ASN A 63 -0.29 -0.95 -25.24
C ASN A 63 1.16 -1.50 -25.36
N GLY A 64 1.34 -2.82 -25.24
CA GLY A 64 2.66 -3.47 -25.31
C GLY A 64 3.34 -3.64 -23.94
N GLU A 65 2.75 -3.14 -22.88
CA GLU A 65 3.19 -3.42 -21.51
C GLU A 65 2.81 -4.84 -21.11
N ALA A 66 3.65 -5.50 -20.32
CA ALA A 66 3.39 -6.85 -19.84
C ALA A 66 3.92 -7.06 -18.43
N LYS A 67 3.09 -7.70 -17.60
CA LYS A 67 3.52 -8.19 -16.30
C LYS A 67 4.51 -9.34 -16.48
N VAL A 68 5.67 -9.24 -15.83
CA VAL A 68 6.61 -10.35 -15.63
C VAL A 68 6.36 -10.93 -14.24
N TYR A 69 6.05 -12.22 -14.17
CA TYR A 69 5.77 -12.88 -12.90
C TYR A 69 6.97 -12.82 -11.96
N GLY A 70 6.74 -12.36 -10.73
CA GLY A 70 7.78 -12.26 -9.70
C GLY A 70 8.80 -11.15 -9.90
N ASP A 71 8.58 -10.25 -10.91
CA ASP A 71 9.48 -9.14 -11.21
C ASP A 71 8.69 -7.91 -11.69
N THR A 72 7.52 -7.68 -11.10
CA THR A 72 6.67 -6.53 -11.47
C THR A 72 5.95 -6.02 -10.24
N CYS A 73 6.12 -4.74 -9.91
CA CYS A 73 5.32 -4.09 -8.88
C CYS A 73 3.87 -3.87 -9.35
N ILE A 74 2.96 -3.66 -8.41
CA ILE A 74 1.55 -3.38 -8.76
C ILE A 74 1.44 -2.07 -9.55
N PRO A 75 0.42 -1.94 -10.43
CA PRO A 75 0.23 -0.71 -11.22
C PRO A 75 -0.01 0.54 -10.37
N TYR A 76 0.12 1.71 -11.00
CA TYR A 76 -0.33 2.97 -10.41
C TYR A 76 -1.84 2.97 -10.19
N GLY A 77 -2.33 3.76 -9.26
CA GLY A 77 -3.77 3.87 -9.04
C GLY A 77 -4.16 4.08 -7.59
N LYS A 78 -5.46 3.96 -7.35
CA LYS A 78 -6.06 4.06 -6.02
C LYS A 78 -6.72 2.74 -5.63
N TYR A 79 -6.38 2.25 -4.45
CA TYR A 79 -6.76 0.94 -3.95
C TYR A 79 -7.40 1.03 -2.57
N LYS A 80 -8.29 0.09 -2.27
CA LYS A 80 -8.71 -0.15 -0.88
C LYS A 80 -7.67 -1.02 -0.18
N VAL A 81 -7.48 -0.76 1.12
CA VAL A 81 -6.61 -1.54 1.98
C VAL A 81 -7.41 -2.08 3.16
N THR A 82 -7.13 -3.30 3.56
CA THR A 82 -7.70 -3.95 4.75
C THR A 82 -6.63 -4.75 5.45
N VAL A 83 -6.78 -5.03 6.73
CA VAL A 83 -5.88 -5.94 7.44
C VAL A 83 -6.56 -7.29 7.54
N THR A 84 -5.92 -8.32 6.98
CA THR A 84 -6.43 -9.70 6.98
C THR A 84 -5.33 -10.68 7.31
N TYR A 85 -5.71 -11.88 7.77
CA TYR A 85 -4.75 -12.97 7.97
C TYR A 85 -4.19 -13.47 6.65
N SER A 86 -2.87 -13.58 6.57
CA SER A 86 -2.17 -14.16 5.41
C SER A 86 -1.77 -15.60 5.69
N PRO A 87 -2.32 -16.60 4.99
CA PRO A 87 -1.89 -17.99 5.14
C PRO A 87 -0.42 -18.21 4.80
N LYS A 88 0.09 -17.50 3.79
CA LYS A 88 1.50 -17.57 3.37
C LYS A 88 2.45 -17.08 4.46
N PHE A 89 2.15 -15.94 5.07
CA PHE A 89 3.01 -15.32 6.08
C PHE A 89 2.64 -15.72 7.51
N LYS A 90 1.52 -16.45 7.71
CA LYS A 90 1.00 -16.94 9.00
C LYS A 90 0.81 -15.82 10.03
N ARG A 91 0.37 -14.65 9.58
CA ARG A 91 0.07 -13.48 10.41
C ARG A 91 -0.86 -12.50 9.69
N GLU A 92 -1.42 -11.57 10.44
CA GLU A 92 -2.21 -10.46 9.87
C GLU A 92 -1.26 -9.45 9.22
N LEU A 93 -1.65 -9.00 8.03
CA LEU A 93 -0.91 -8.01 7.23
C LEU A 93 -1.89 -7.12 6.45
N PRO A 94 -1.50 -5.89 6.12
CA PRO A 94 -2.24 -5.06 5.18
C PRO A 94 -2.36 -5.75 3.82
N GLU A 95 -3.57 -5.84 3.30
CA GLU A 95 -3.90 -6.38 1.99
C GLU A 95 -4.43 -5.28 1.08
N ILE A 96 -3.89 -5.19 -0.12
CA ILE A 96 -4.30 -4.23 -1.14
C ILE A 96 -5.28 -4.94 -2.07
N LEU A 97 -6.51 -4.42 -2.15
CA LEU A 97 -7.62 -5.08 -2.82
C LEU A 97 -7.80 -4.57 -4.26
N GLY A 98 -8.29 -5.45 -5.14
CA GLY A 98 -8.69 -5.09 -6.50
C GLY A 98 -7.54 -4.70 -7.42
N VAL A 99 -6.34 -5.20 -7.18
CA VAL A 99 -5.17 -4.90 -8.02
C VAL A 99 -5.27 -5.66 -9.34
N ASN A 100 -5.25 -4.94 -10.46
CA ASN A 100 -5.29 -5.51 -11.79
C ASN A 100 -4.13 -6.49 -12.00
N SER A 101 -4.44 -7.69 -12.51
CA SER A 101 -3.47 -8.76 -12.81
C SER A 101 -2.72 -9.34 -11.61
N PHE A 102 -3.12 -9.03 -10.37
CA PHE A 102 -2.52 -9.57 -9.15
C PHE A 102 -3.60 -10.10 -8.20
N SER A 103 -3.17 -10.98 -7.29
CA SER A 103 -3.97 -11.47 -6.17
C SER A 103 -3.12 -11.57 -4.92
N GLY A 104 -3.74 -11.32 -3.74
CA GLY A 104 -3.09 -11.47 -2.46
C GLY A 104 -1.93 -10.49 -2.21
N ILE A 105 -1.98 -9.31 -2.81
CA ILE A 105 -0.96 -8.27 -2.62
C ILE A 105 -1.00 -7.74 -1.19
N ARG A 106 0.17 -7.70 -0.57
CA ARG A 106 0.36 -7.28 0.81
C ARG A 106 1.41 -6.19 0.94
N ILE A 107 1.37 -5.46 2.06
CA ILE A 107 2.52 -4.68 2.54
C ILE A 107 3.17 -5.50 3.65
N HIS A 108 4.43 -5.87 3.47
CA HIS A 108 5.11 -6.74 4.42
C HIS A 108 6.61 -6.44 4.51
N ARG A 109 7.30 -7.13 5.41
CA ARG A 109 8.75 -7.03 5.58
C ARG A 109 9.51 -7.80 4.50
N GLY A 110 10.71 -7.33 4.21
CA GLY A 110 11.69 -7.89 3.29
C GLY A 110 12.82 -6.88 3.12
N ASN A 111 13.91 -7.27 2.51
CA ASN A 111 15.10 -6.44 2.37
C ASN A 111 15.46 -6.15 0.91
N THR A 112 15.09 -7.04 0.00
CA THR A 112 15.40 -6.96 -1.44
C THR A 112 14.19 -7.34 -2.28
N THR A 113 14.23 -7.10 -3.58
CA THR A 113 13.17 -7.54 -4.51
C THR A 113 13.02 -9.06 -4.54
N ALA A 114 14.03 -9.84 -4.14
CA ALA A 114 13.87 -11.30 -3.99
C ALA A 114 12.90 -11.71 -2.87
N ASP A 115 12.53 -10.80 -1.98
CA ASP A 115 11.59 -11.05 -0.89
C ASP A 115 10.13 -10.76 -1.27
N THR A 116 9.89 -10.34 -2.51
CA THR A 116 8.54 -10.00 -3.00
C THR A 116 8.25 -10.63 -4.37
N LEU A 117 6.97 -10.75 -4.70
CA LEU A 117 6.44 -11.17 -6.00
C LEU A 117 5.34 -10.19 -6.43
N GLY A 118 5.61 -8.88 -6.27
CA GLY A 118 4.69 -7.79 -6.53
C GLY A 118 4.12 -7.12 -5.27
N CYS A 119 4.37 -7.65 -4.07
CA CYS A 119 4.02 -7.00 -2.81
C CYS A 119 4.89 -5.76 -2.54
N ILE A 120 4.42 -4.87 -1.68
CA ILE A 120 5.17 -3.68 -1.25
C ILE A 120 5.96 -4.03 0.03
N LEU A 121 7.27 -3.89 -0.01
CA LEU A 121 8.10 -4.00 1.19
C LEU A 121 8.19 -2.63 1.88
N CYS A 122 8.06 -2.58 3.21
CA CYS A 122 8.16 -1.35 4.01
C CYS A 122 9.30 -1.41 5.01
N GLY A 123 10.00 -0.29 5.22
CA GLY A 123 11.14 -0.21 6.12
C GLY A 123 11.62 1.22 6.36
N GLU A 124 12.78 1.35 6.99
CA GLU A 124 13.32 2.65 7.38
C GLU A 124 13.84 3.45 6.19
N LYS A 125 14.69 2.82 5.37
CA LYS A 125 15.32 3.46 4.20
C LYS A 125 15.74 2.45 3.15
N VAL A 126 15.76 2.90 1.89
CA VAL A 126 16.28 2.15 0.75
C VAL A 126 17.65 2.71 0.34
N VAL A 127 18.66 1.84 0.24
CA VAL A 127 19.97 2.19 -0.28
C VAL A 127 20.38 1.15 -1.32
N ASN A 128 20.59 1.56 -2.56
CA ASN A 128 21.01 0.68 -3.66
C ASN A 128 20.16 -0.60 -3.79
N GLY A 129 18.82 -0.48 -3.71
CA GLY A 129 17.91 -1.61 -3.81
C GLY A 129 17.83 -2.51 -2.57
N TYR A 130 18.39 -2.09 -1.45
CA TYR A 130 18.28 -2.78 -0.16
C TYR A 130 17.48 -1.95 0.84
N LEU A 131 16.47 -2.57 1.44
CA LEU A 131 15.57 -1.95 2.43
C LEU A 131 16.01 -2.36 3.85
N TYR A 132 16.29 -1.36 4.69
CA TYR A 132 16.75 -1.53 6.06
C TYR A 132 15.60 -1.48 7.07
N ASN A 133 15.79 -2.18 8.20
CA ASN A 133 14.88 -2.17 9.37
C ASN A 133 13.40 -2.45 9.03
N SER A 134 13.15 -3.39 8.14
CA SER A 134 11.82 -3.68 7.60
C SER A 134 10.84 -4.23 8.65
N THR A 135 11.28 -5.12 9.54
CA THR A 135 10.40 -5.79 10.53
C THR A 135 9.65 -4.83 11.47
N PRO A 136 10.29 -3.83 12.10
CA PRO A 136 9.58 -2.89 12.97
C PRO A 136 8.52 -2.07 12.23
N TYR A 137 8.79 -1.72 10.97
CA TYR A 137 7.86 -0.93 10.15
C TYR A 137 6.64 -1.74 9.71
N GLU A 138 6.80 -3.03 9.35
CA GLU A 138 5.66 -3.93 9.09
C GLU A 138 4.75 -4.02 10.31
N ILE A 139 5.32 -4.28 11.48
CA ILE A 139 4.57 -4.43 12.73
C ILE A 139 3.80 -3.14 13.05
N LYS A 140 4.49 -1.99 12.99
CA LYS A 140 3.89 -0.69 13.28
C LYS A 140 2.78 -0.33 12.29
N LEU A 141 3.01 -0.54 10.98
CA LEU A 141 2.01 -0.28 9.95
C LEU A 141 0.78 -1.15 10.15
N THR A 142 0.96 -2.47 10.30
CA THR A 142 -0.14 -3.41 10.50
C THR A 142 -0.99 -3.02 11.71
N LYS A 143 -0.36 -2.65 12.83
CA LYS A 143 -1.05 -2.21 14.04
C LYS A 143 -1.88 -0.94 13.77
N LEU A 144 -1.30 0.09 13.16
CA LEU A 144 -2.01 1.35 12.85
C LEU A 144 -3.22 1.12 11.96
N LEU A 145 -3.07 0.32 10.89
CA LEU A 145 -4.17 0.04 9.97
C LEU A 145 -5.25 -0.84 10.61
N LYS A 146 -4.87 -1.79 11.46
CA LYS A 146 -5.83 -2.60 12.23
C LYS A 146 -6.64 -1.74 13.18
N GLU A 147 -6.02 -0.80 13.88
CA GLU A 147 -6.72 0.15 14.76
C GLU A 147 -7.70 1.04 13.98
N ALA A 148 -7.32 1.53 12.79
CA ALA A 148 -8.23 2.27 11.91
C ALA A 148 -9.42 1.41 11.47
N GLN A 149 -9.17 0.18 11.06
CA GLN A 149 -10.22 -0.79 10.70
C GLN A 149 -11.18 -1.07 11.86
N MET A 150 -10.68 -1.20 13.09
CA MET A 150 -11.50 -1.38 14.29
C MET A 150 -12.39 -0.16 14.59
N ARG A 151 -11.98 1.04 14.18
CA ARG A 151 -12.78 2.27 14.24
C ARG A 151 -13.75 2.42 13.07
N ASN A 152 -13.88 1.41 12.20
CA ASN A 152 -14.65 1.43 10.96
C ASN A 152 -14.23 2.56 9.98
N GLU A 153 -12.96 2.93 9.98
CA GLU A 153 -12.38 3.83 8.98
C GLU A 153 -12.16 3.07 7.66
N ASP A 154 -12.46 3.72 6.54
CA ASP A 154 -12.01 3.24 5.25
C ASP A 154 -10.51 3.54 5.10
N ILE A 155 -9.74 2.59 4.60
CA ILE A 155 -8.31 2.76 4.35
C ILE A 155 -8.09 2.74 2.84
N THR A 156 -7.46 3.78 2.31
CA THR A 156 -7.15 3.89 0.88
C THR A 156 -5.65 4.07 0.67
N LEU A 157 -5.12 3.48 -0.41
CA LEU A 157 -3.75 3.68 -0.88
C LEU A 157 -3.79 4.32 -2.26
N THR A 158 -3.17 5.47 -2.42
CA THR A 158 -2.92 6.10 -3.72
C THR A 158 -1.44 5.97 -4.07
N ILE A 159 -1.14 5.49 -5.27
CA ILE A 159 0.23 5.30 -5.76
C ILE A 159 0.48 6.30 -6.88
N GLU A 160 1.49 7.15 -6.69
CA GLU A 160 1.86 8.25 -7.58
C GLU A 160 3.36 8.20 -7.89
N LYS A 161 3.75 8.81 -9.02
CA LYS A 161 5.16 9.02 -9.35
C LYS A 161 5.68 10.30 -8.69
N GLN A 162 6.97 10.26 -8.30
CA GLN A 162 7.73 11.42 -7.86
C GLN A 162 7.87 12.45 -8.98
#